data_6b3083fe8851c135cada3ade8a3fed7c
#
_entry.id   6b3083fe8851c135cada3ade8a3fed7c
#
_cell.length_a   1.000
_cell.length_b   1.000
_cell.length_c   1.000
_cell.angle_alpha   90.00
_cell.angle_beta   90.00
_cell.angle_gamma   90.00
#
_symmetry.space_group_name_H-M   'P 1'
#
loop_
_entity.id
_entity.type
_entity.pdbx_description
1 polymer ?
#
loop_
_entity_poly.entity_id
_entity_poly.type
_entity_poly.pdbx_seq_one_letter_code
_entity_poly.pdbx_strand_id
1 'polypeptide(L)'
;MGRMWLETDQDRRPFTFIRARFSDGDGSATSKYLPRNHLPLPAQAWLDRGIKQGHVGTGEMQFHGRLRDIRALNREMAGEFFVDFSIDRAEVFFAPGWQPASNGSGRVLFHNVSMDIDLDRVSYDQIDNGRARVTIADFENPSLDLRIEAGSSTALAVSTWLETPVGKQYRRVMSNLGSFDGAVSTEVNLSMPLRGPDPEPDVRVLVNFENASARSESWGLDLSQVNGGMEVTADGIRARKIAARYFNDPIEIDIDTPGRGANTRVSARGRIETRQLLNKLPSSLTRDLDGKSDWRLRLDIAGLSTPPDKPLLRLNATSNLRNTAIGIPLPFAKPAPAALQVTADVDFFEEQIWFNSKVGDSIRTRGQLVADDERDFTLNLLDVAFASELKSKTRRRLNIYGSIAEISIDDWLQYLEDSGAADPDLLGSVEL
;
A
#
# COMPACT_ATOMS: atom_id res chain seq x y z
N MET A 1 -22.20 -43.87 8.24
CA MET A 1 -22.30 -45.31 7.93
C MET A 1 -20.99 -45.78 7.37
N GLY A 2 -20.33 -46.76 7.94
CA GLY A 2 -19.02 -47.28 7.50
C GLY A 2 -19.08 -48.73 7.12
N ARG A 3 -18.25 -49.16 6.18
CA ARG A 3 -18.01 -50.57 5.82
C ARG A 3 -16.51 -50.80 5.81
N MET A 4 -16.13 -51.99 6.31
CA MET A 4 -14.73 -52.44 6.32
C MET A 4 -14.69 -53.89 5.88
N TRP A 5 -13.75 -54.24 5.01
CA TRP A 5 -13.44 -55.61 4.68
C TRP A 5 -11.94 -55.81 4.54
N LEU A 6 -11.51 -57.02 4.74
CA LEU A 6 -10.12 -57.46 4.70
C LEU A 6 -9.92 -58.39 3.54
N GLU A 7 -8.92 -58.13 2.73
CA GLU A 7 -8.41 -59.03 1.70
C GLU A 7 -6.97 -59.42 2.05
N THR A 8 -6.46 -60.43 1.42
CA THR A 8 -5.05 -60.79 1.53
C THR A 8 -4.37 -60.52 0.22
N ASP A 9 -3.20 -59.89 0.25
CA ASP A 9 -2.36 -59.68 -0.92
C ASP A 9 -1.69 -61.02 -1.39
N GLN A 10 -0.93 -60.95 -2.47
CA GLN A 10 -0.19 -62.09 -3.01
C GLN A 10 0.78 -62.69 -2.01
N ASP A 11 1.26 -61.93 -1.02
CA ASP A 11 2.13 -62.35 0.08
C ASP A 11 1.36 -62.85 1.30
N ARG A 12 0.04 -63.05 1.20
CA ARG A 12 -0.88 -63.43 2.30
C ARG A 12 -0.89 -62.42 3.47
N ARG A 13 -0.61 -61.15 3.20
CA ARG A 13 -0.65 -60.10 4.20
C ARG A 13 -2.02 -59.38 4.15
N PRO A 14 -2.53 -58.92 5.29
CA PRO A 14 -3.84 -58.26 5.33
C PRO A 14 -3.80 -56.94 4.59
N PHE A 15 -4.67 -56.80 3.59
CA PHE A 15 -4.95 -55.63 2.84
C PHE A 15 -6.33 -55.12 3.25
N THR A 16 -6.43 -53.85 3.64
CA THR A 16 -7.63 -53.32 4.28
C THR A 16 -8.31 -52.34 3.34
N PHE A 17 -9.60 -52.47 3.18
CA PHE A 17 -10.46 -51.50 2.56
C PHE A 17 -11.42 -50.94 3.58
N ILE A 18 -11.40 -49.59 3.80
CA ILE A 18 -12.32 -48.87 4.67
C ILE A 18 -13.02 -47.83 3.84
N ARG A 19 -14.35 -47.79 3.93
CA ARG A 19 -15.16 -46.70 3.40
C ARG A 19 -16.11 -46.23 4.50
N ALA A 20 -16.09 -44.88 4.76
CA ALA A 20 -16.98 -44.27 5.73
C ALA A 20 -17.61 -43.01 5.14
N ARG A 21 -18.84 -42.76 5.52
CA ARG A 21 -19.53 -41.48 5.28
C ARG A 21 -19.86 -40.83 6.60
N PHE A 22 -19.70 -39.54 6.66
CA PHE A 22 -19.95 -38.72 7.85
C PHE A 22 -20.69 -37.46 7.49
N SER A 23 -21.36 -36.85 8.46
CA SER A 23 -22.04 -35.56 8.34
C SER A 23 -22.10 -34.87 9.69
N ASP A 24 -22.38 -33.55 9.66
CA ASP A 24 -22.67 -32.75 10.86
C ASP A 24 -21.53 -32.74 11.89
N GLY A 25 -20.28 -32.60 11.39
CA GLY A 25 -19.09 -32.55 12.22
C GLY A 25 -18.79 -31.13 12.75
N ASP A 26 -18.14 -31.07 13.90
CA ASP A 26 -17.59 -29.85 14.47
C ASP A 26 -16.19 -29.61 13.91
N GLY A 27 -16.02 -28.52 13.16
CA GLY A 27 -14.73 -28.12 12.56
C GLY A 27 -13.65 -27.81 13.61
N SER A 28 -14.02 -27.32 14.80
CA SER A 28 -13.06 -27.07 15.88
C SER A 28 -12.45 -28.39 16.42
N ALA A 29 -13.13 -29.52 16.21
CA ALA A 29 -12.65 -30.84 16.58
C ALA A 29 -11.79 -31.51 15.48
N THR A 30 -11.53 -30.87 14.35
CA THR A 30 -10.79 -31.42 13.18
C THR A 30 -9.46 -32.06 13.62
N SER A 31 -8.74 -31.43 14.52
CA SER A 31 -7.47 -31.93 15.04
C SER A 31 -7.59 -33.30 15.72
N LYS A 32 -8.78 -33.67 16.23
CA LYS A 32 -9.03 -34.97 16.88
C LYS A 32 -9.25 -36.10 15.87
N TYR A 33 -9.68 -35.78 14.66
CA TYR A 33 -10.00 -36.74 13.60
C TYR A 33 -8.83 -37.02 12.67
N LEU A 34 -7.80 -36.14 12.69
CA LEU A 34 -6.61 -36.31 11.87
C LEU A 34 -5.64 -37.31 12.55
N PRO A 35 -4.89 -38.08 11.74
CA PRO A 35 -3.91 -39.04 12.27
C PRO A 35 -2.67 -38.29 12.80
N ARG A 36 -2.80 -37.68 13.98
CA ARG A 36 -1.80 -36.83 14.62
C ARG A 36 -0.40 -37.42 14.63
N ASN A 37 -0.31 -38.72 14.94
CA ASN A 37 0.96 -39.42 15.01
C ASN A 37 1.71 -39.49 13.66
N HIS A 38 1.05 -39.11 12.57
CA HIS A 38 1.59 -39.12 11.21
C HIS A 38 1.85 -37.73 10.65
N LEU A 39 1.38 -36.67 11.34
CA LEU A 39 1.63 -35.29 10.98
C LEU A 39 2.89 -34.75 11.68
N PRO A 40 3.74 -33.95 11.03
CA PRO A 40 4.83 -33.21 11.69
C PRO A 40 4.29 -32.32 12.81
N LEU A 41 5.04 -32.19 13.92
CA LEU A 41 4.64 -31.37 15.07
C LEU A 41 4.23 -29.92 14.71
N PRO A 42 4.93 -29.22 13.79
CA PRO A 42 4.53 -27.88 13.36
C PRO A 42 3.17 -27.87 12.65
N ALA A 43 2.88 -28.87 11.81
CA ALA A 43 1.58 -28.99 11.14
C ALA A 43 0.45 -29.27 12.16
N GLN A 44 0.71 -30.11 13.16
CA GLN A 44 -0.23 -30.33 14.27
C GLN A 44 -0.50 -29.04 15.03
N ALA A 45 0.55 -28.30 15.39
CA ALA A 45 0.46 -27.05 16.12
C ALA A 45 -0.27 -25.96 15.30
N TRP A 46 -0.13 -25.97 13.98
CA TRP A 46 -0.88 -25.06 13.10
C TRP A 46 -2.37 -25.44 13.05
N LEU A 47 -2.69 -26.73 12.86
CA LEU A 47 -4.08 -27.21 12.85
C LEU A 47 -4.81 -26.90 14.17
N ASP A 48 -4.13 -27.08 15.32
CA ASP A 48 -4.71 -26.79 16.64
C ASP A 48 -4.99 -25.31 16.88
N ARG A 49 -4.18 -24.42 16.28
CA ARG A 49 -4.32 -22.98 16.44
C ARG A 49 -5.09 -22.33 15.30
N GLY A 50 -4.96 -22.89 14.09
CA GLY A 50 -5.44 -22.30 12.85
C GLY A 50 -6.95 -22.45 12.67
N ILE A 51 -7.54 -23.60 12.98
CA ILE A 51 -8.98 -23.84 12.82
C ILE A 51 -9.68 -23.50 14.13
N LYS A 52 -10.44 -22.38 14.14
CA LYS A 52 -11.13 -21.89 15.35
C LYS A 52 -12.55 -22.39 15.45
N GLN A 53 -13.26 -22.40 14.35
CA GLN A 53 -14.64 -22.87 14.25
C GLN A 53 -14.95 -23.26 12.80
N GLY A 54 -16.10 -23.91 12.60
CA GLY A 54 -16.59 -24.32 11.31
C GLY A 54 -17.53 -25.51 11.45
N HIS A 55 -18.39 -25.68 10.46
CA HIS A 55 -19.27 -26.82 10.35
C HIS A 55 -18.75 -27.74 9.24
N VAL A 56 -18.55 -29.02 9.57
CA VAL A 56 -18.22 -30.04 8.58
C VAL A 56 -19.53 -30.66 8.11
N GLY A 57 -19.85 -30.44 6.86
CA GLY A 57 -21.06 -30.96 6.22
C GLY A 57 -20.95 -32.47 5.93
N THR A 58 -21.36 -32.85 4.72
CA THR A 58 -21.25 -34.21 4.28
C THR A 58 -19.85 -34.53 3.78
N GLY A 59 -19.36 -35.74 4.09
CA GLY A 59 -18.08 -36.19 3.61
C GLY A 59 -17.96 -37.69 3.47
N GLU A 60 -16.95 -38.14 2.75
CA GLU A 60 -16.57 -39.51 2.66
C GLU A 60 -15.07 -39.71 2.86
N MET A 61 -14.74 -40.86 3.41
CA MET A 61 -13.36 -41.30 3.62
C MET A 61 -13.21 -42.68 2.98
N GLN A 62 -12.11 -42.89 2.28
CA GLN A 62 -11.68 -44.18 1.76
C GLN A 62 -10.23 -44.45 2.16
N PHE A 63 -9.94 -45.65 2.54
CA PHE A 63 -8.60 -46.16 2.70
C PHE A 63 -8.50 -47.52 2.03
N HIS A 64 -7.53 -47.69 1.20
CA HIS A 64 -7.25 -48.92 0.49
C HIS A 64 -5.75 -49.19 0.55
N GLY A 65 -5.32 -50.15 1.37
CA GLY A 65 -3.91 -50.39 1.57
C GLY A 65 -3.60 -51.25 2.81
N ARG A 66 -2.32 -51.36 3.10
CA ARG A 66 -1.86 -51.98 4.33
C ARG A 66 -1.78 -50.91 5.44
N LEU A 67 -2.48 -51.13 6.56
CA LEU A 67 -2.52 -50.13 7.66
C LEU A 67 -1.14 -49.76 8.20
N ARG A 68 -0.15 -50.65 8.15
CA ARG A 68 1.23 -50.38 8.58
C ARG A 68 1.99 -49.45 7.58
N ASP A 69 1.56 -49.42 6.32
CA ASP A 69 2.22 -48.68 5.25
C ASP A 69 1.58 -47.31 5.04
N ILE A 70 0.66 -46.88 5.92
CA ILE A 70 -0.02 -45.58 5.87
C ILE A 70 0.96 -44.39 5.88
N ARG A 71 2.18 -44.58 6.42
CA ARG A 71 3.26 -43.57 6.35
C ARG A 71 4.00 -43.52 5.01
N ALA A 72 3.73 -44.47 4.15
CA ALA A 72 4.42 -44.60 2.85
C ALA A 72 3.45 -44.45 1.68
N LEU A 73 2.30 -43.79 1.88
CA LEU A 73 1.25 -43.58 0.86
C LEU A 73 1.73 -42.74 -0.33
N ASN A 74 2.87 -42.08 -0.19
CA ASN A 74 3.55 -41.37 -1.28
C ASN A 74 4.37 -42.26 -2.21
N ARG A 75 4.52 -43.56 -1.87
CA ARG A 75 5.25 -44.54 -2.67
C ARG A 75 4.29 -45.32 -3.55
N GLU A 76 4.72 -45.61 -4.76
CA GLU A 76 3.97 -46.49 -5.65
C GLU A 76 3.58 -47.80 -4.96
N MET A 77 2.29 -48.17 -5.07
CA MET A 77 1.71 -49.43 -4.53
C MET A 77 1.54 -49.52 -2.99
N ALA A 78 1.77 -48.46 -2.22
CA ALA A 78 1.55 -48.55 -0.74
C ALA A 78 0.09 -48.51 -0.32
N GLY A 79 -0.79 -48.01 -1.19
CA GLY A 79 -2.22 -47.85 -0.93
C GLY A 79 -2.72 -46.45 -1.30
N GLU A 80 -3.99 -46.21 -1.02
CA GLU A 80 -4.66 -44.95 -1.26
C GLU A 80 -5.46 -44.53 -0.02
N PHE A 81 -5.29 -43.27 0.39
CA PHE A 81 -6.07 -42.60 1.41
C PHE A 81 -6.75 -41.39 0.83
N PHE A 82 -8.05 -41.28 1.01
CA PHE A 82 -8.85 -40.20 0.47
C PHE A 82 -9.86 -39.76 1.52
N VAL A 83 -9.95 -38.49 1.80
CA VAL A 83 -11.02 -37.86 2.61
C VAL A 83 -11.47 -36.61 1.93
N ASP A 84 -12.75 -36.51 1.66
CA ASP A 84 -13.35 -35.40 0.95
C ASP A 84 -14.61 -34.94 1.69
N PHE A 85 -14.73 -33.67 2.01
CA PHE A 85 -15.87 -33.11 2.71
C PHE A 85 -16.11 -31.66 2.45
N SER A 86 -17.34 -31.23 2.61
CA SER A 86 -17.72 -29.82 2.58
C SER A 86 -17.52 -29.17 3.96
N ILE A 87 -17.16 -27.90 3.95
CA ILE A 87 -17.11 -27.05 5.15
C ILE A 87 -17.95 -25.79 4.95
N ASP A 88 -18.49 -25.29 6.05
CA ASP A 88 -19.24 -24.03 6.08
C ASP A 88 -18.93 -23.24 7.34
N ARG A 89 -18.92 -21.91 7.24
CA ARG A 89 -18.62 -20.97 8.32
C ARG A 89 -17.28 -21.25 9.01
N ALA A 90 -16.29 -21.69 8.25
CA ALA A 90 -14.96 -21.92 8.78
C ALA A 90 -14.29 -20.59 9.14
N GLU A 91 -13.60 -20.57 10.28
CA GLU A 91 -12.72 -19.50 10.71
C GLU A 91 -11.31 -20.04 10.87
N VAL A 92 -10.37 -19.41 10.13
CA VAL A 92 -8.98 -19.86 10.06
C VAL A 92 -8.04 -18.73 10.43
N PHE A 93 -7.24 -18.95 11.46
CA PHE A 93 -6.12 -18.10 11.85
C PHE A 93 -4.85 -18.60 11.16
N PHE A 94 -4.28 -17.82 10.27
CA PHE A 94 -3.14 -18.26 9.46
C PHE A 94 -1.78 -17.71 9.93
N ALA A 95 -1.73 -16.48 10.49
CA ALA A 95 -0.45 -15.90 10.92
C ALA A 95 -0.61 -14.91 12.09
N PRO A 96 0.37 -14.79 13.01
CA PRO A 96 0.36 -13.80 14.09
C PRO A 96 0.31 -12.38 13.57
N GLY A 97 -0.55 -11.55 14.17
CA GLY A 97 -0.73 -10.14 13.80
C GLY A 97 -1.66 -9.90 12.61
N TRP A 98 -2.15 -10.96 11.96
CA TRP A 98 -3.19 -10.90 10.93
C TRP A 98 -4.56 -11.22 11.53
N GLN A 99 -5.61 -10.63 10.96
CA GLN A 99 -6.98 -11.01 11.31
C GLN A 99 -7.29 -12.43 10.80
N PRO A 100 -8.16 -13.20 11.48
CA PRO A 100 -8.57 -14.49 10.97
C PRO A 100 -9.41 -14.33 9.68
N ALA A 101 -9.26 -15.27 8.75
CA ALA A 101 -10.22 -15.45 7.67
C ALA A 101 -11.47 -16.12 8.23
N SER A 102 -12.65 -15.61 7.90
CA SER A 102 -13.93 -16.06 8.45
C SER A 102 -14.93 -16.42 7.35
N ASN A 103 -16.07 -17.00 7.73
CA ASN A 103 -17.16 -17.38 6.83
C ASN A 103 -16.71 -18.28 5.67
N GLY A 104 -15.63 -19.05 5.84
CA GLY A 104 -15.11 -19.96 4.83
C GLY A 104 -16.13 -21.04 4.49
N SER A 105 -16.52 -21.16 3.22
CA SER A 105 -17.40 -22.22 2.72
C SER A 105 -16.81 -22.83 1.46
N GLY A 106 -16.76 -24.16 1.41
CA GLY A 106 -16.15 -24.85 0.28
C GLY A 106 -15.89 -26.33 0.55
N ARG A 107 -14.81 -26.85 -0.01
CA ARG A 107 -14.46 -28.25 0.01
C ARG A 107 -13.04 -28.47 0.53
N VAL A 108 -12.85 -29.52 1.30
CA VAL A 108 -11.55 -29.99 1.80
C VAL A 108 -11.31 -31.39 1.27
N LEU A 109 -10.14 -31.58 0.65
CA LEU A 109 -9.68 -32.85 0.12
C LEU A 109 -8.33 -33.20 0.73
N PHE A 110 -8.26 -34.36 1.37
CA PHE A 110 -7.01 -35.05 1.70
C PHE A 110 -6.81 -36.19 0.70
N HIS A 111 -5.65 -36.23 0.08
CA HIS A 111 -5.29 -37.33 -0.81
C HIS A 111 -3.86 -37.78 -0.51
N ASN A 112 -3.73 -39.00 -0.01
CA ASN A 112 -2.47 -39.58 0.45
C ASN A 112 -1.70 -38.62 1.41
N VAL A 113 -0.71 -37.94 0.91
CA VAL A 113 0.19 -37.05 1.67
C VAL A 113 -0.06 -35.58 1.39
N SER A 114 -1.14 -35.25 0.71
CA SER A 114 -1.50 -33.87 0.35
C SER A 114 -2.83 -33.43 0.97
N MET A 115 -3.04 -32.14 1.00
CA MET A 115 -4.30 -31.48 1.37
C MET A 115 -4.57 -30.33 0.41
N ASP A 116 -5.80 -30.27 -0.10
CA ASP A 116 -6.33 -29.16 -0.87
C ASP A 116 -7.62 -28.66 -0.22
N ILE A 117 -7.73 -27.36 -0.08
CA ILE A 117 -8.94 -26.66 0.38
C ILE A 117 -9.31 -25.65 -0.68
N ASP A 118 -10.50 -25.77 -1.25
CA ASP A 118 -11.08 -24.81 -2.16
C ASP A 118 -12.26 -24.14 -1.48
N LEU A 119 -12.16 -22.83 -1.23
CA LEU A 119 -13.22 -22.02 -0.65
C LEU A 119 -13.85 -21.14 -1.74
N ASP A 120 -15.10 -21.37 -2.03
CA ASP A 120 -15.90 -20.56 -2.95
C ASP A 120 -16.25 -19.19 -2.34
N ARG A 121 -16.21 -19.10 -1.01
CA ARG A 121 -16.45 -17.91 -0.23
C ARG A 121 -15.55 -17.88 0.98
N VAL A 122 -14.96 -16.71 1.23
CA VAL A 122 -14.22 -16.41 2.45
C VAL A 122 -14.30 -14.91 2.70
N SER A 123 -14.39 -14.52 3.95
CA SER A 123 -14.34 -13.12 4.39
C SER A 123 -13.01 -12.84 5.07
N TYR A 124 -12.48 -11.63 4.86
CA TYR A 124 -11.33 -11.12 5.57
C TYR A 124 -11.60 -9.70 6.03
N ASP A 125 -11.66 -9.48 7.34
CA ASP A 125 -12.15 -8.24 7.95
C ASP A 125 -13.58 -7.94 7.42
N GLN A 126 -13.78 -6.83 6.71
CA GLN A 126 -15.06 -6.43 6.11
C GLN A 126 -15.18 -6.80 4.62
N ILE A 127 -14.22 -7.53 4.06
CA ILE A 127 -14.25 -7.99 2.66
C ILE A 127 -14.88 -9.38 2.62
N ASP A 128 -16.10 -9.49 2.07
CA ASP A 128 -16.95 -10.69 2.20
C ASP A 128 -17.04 -11.56 0.96
N ASN A 129 -16.38 -11.22 -0.14
CA ASN A 129 -16.55 -11.90 -1.43
C ASN A 129 -15.28 -12.59 -1.93
N GLY A 130 -14.38 -12.94 -1.03
CA GLY A 130 -13.15 -13.62 -1.37
C GLY A 130 -13.36 -15.07 -1.78
N ARG A 131 -12.46 -15.59 -2.60
CA ARG A 131 -12.24 -17.01 -2.86
C ARG A 131 -10.86 -17.36 -2.37
N ALA A 132 -10.68 -18.59 -1.85
CA ALA A 132 -9.37 -19.00 -1.39
C ALA A 132 -9.07 -20.44 -1.79
N ARG A 133 -7.80 -20.70 -2.09
CA ARG A 133 -7.24 -22.03 -2.23
C ARG A 133 -6.08 -22.19 -1.25
N VAL A 134 -6.11 -23.28 -0.49
CA VAL A 134 -5.02 -23.65 0.42
C VAL A 134 -4.52 -25.03 0.02
N THR A 135 -3.22 -25.19 -0.15
CA THR A 135 -2.62 -26.46 -0.55
C THR A 135 -1.44 -26.81 0.36
N ILE A 136 -1.37 -28.06 0.79
CA ILE A 136 -0.15 -28.68 1.31
C ILE A 136 0.15 -29.87 0.39
N ALA A 137 1.16 -29.71 -0.46
CA ALA A 137 1.46 -30.70 -1.49
C ALA A 137 2.04 -32.00 -0.92
N ASP A 138 2.79 -31.92 0.19
CA ASP A 138 3.42 -33.09 0.82
C ASP A 138 3.57 -32.88 2.34
N PHE A 139 2.88 -33.68 3.13
CA PHE A 139 3.00 -33.66 4.60
C PHE A 139 4.35 -34.16 5.11
N GLU A 140 5.14 -34.86 4.29
CA GLU A 140 6.51 -35.23 4.68
C GLU A 140 7.45 -34.04 4.60
N ASN A 141 7.18 -33.07 3.72
CA ASN A 141 7.90 -31.83 3.61
C ASN A 141 6.93 -30.64 3.48
N PRO A 142 6.16 -30.34 4.57
CA PRO A 142 5.00 -29.50 4.45
C PRO A 142 5.35 -28.02 4.26
N SER A 143 4.80 -27.46 3.19
CA SER A 143 4.63 -26.03 2.95
C SER A 143 3.15 -25.75 2.76
N LEU A 144 2.64 -24.74 3.42
CA LEU A 144 1.28 -24.25 3.21
C LEU A 144 1.34 -23.15 2.16
N ASP A 145 0.66 -23.38 1.05
CA ASP A 145 0.48 -22.37 0.01
C ASP A 145 -0.98 -21.90 0.04
N LEU A 146 -1.19 -20.61 0.21
CA LEU A 146 -2.50 -19.96 0.26
C LEU A 146 -2.60 -18.93 -0.85
N ARG A 147 -3.68 -19.00 -1.63
CA ARG A 147 -4.07 -17.96 -2.58
C ARG A 147 -5.47 -17.46 -2.24
N ILE A 148 -5.64 -16.15 -2.11
CA ILE A 148 -6.93 -15.50 -1.91
C ILE A 148 -7.13 -14.49 -3.02
N GLU A 149 -8.33 -14.47 -3.61
CA GLU A 149 -8.77 -13.47 -4.58
C GLU A 149 -10.01 -12.78 -4.04
N ALA A 150 -10.01 -11.46 -4.03
CA ALA A 150 -11.15 -10.67 -3.57
C ALA A 150 -11.26 -9.34 -4.32
N GLY A 151 -12.49 -8.87 -4.50
CA GLY A 151 -12.78 -7.52 -4.96
C GLY A 151 -13.33 -6.67 -3.82
N SER A 152 -13.00 -5.38 -3.80
CA SER A 152 -13.53 -4.45 -2.79
C SER A 152 -13.52 -3.01 -3.30
N SER A 153 -14.05 -2.08 -2.50
CA SER A 153 -13.75 -0.67 -2.70
C SER A 153 -12.32 -0.35 -2.28
N THR A 154 -11.72 0.66 -2.90
CA THR A 154 -10.38 1.12 -2.56
C THR A 154 -10.29 1.56 -1.09
N ALA A 155 -11.32 2.23 -0.57
CA ALA A 155 -11.39 2.65 0.83
C ALA A 155 -11.28 1.46 1.79
N LEU A 156 -12.06 0.40 1.52
CA LEU A 156 -12.06 -0.80 2.34
C LEU A 156 -10.72 -1.56 2.24
N ALA A 157 -10.17 -1.70 1.02
CA ALA A 157 -8.87 -2.33 0.84
C ALA A 157 -7.76 -1.60 1.61
N VAL A 158 -7.75 -0.26 1.58
CA VAL A 158 -6.79 0.57 2.32
C VAL A 158 -6.97 0.39 3.83
N SER A 159 -8.20 0.48 4.36
CA SER A 159 -8.45 0.31 5.80
C SER A 159 -8.02 -1.08 6.29
N THR A 160 -8.40 -2.13 5.59
CA THR A 160 -8.00 -3.51 5.91
C THR A 160 -6.48 -3.69 5.84
N TRP A 161 -5.83 -3.13 4.81
CA TRP A 161 -4.37 -3.21 4.69
C TRP A 161 -3.64 -2.52 5.86
N LEU A 162 -4.12 -1.36 6.31
CA LEU A 162 -3.52 -0.62 7.43
C LEU A 162 -3.58 -1.37 8.77
N GLU A 163 -4.45 -2.36 8.91
CA GLU A 163 -4.49 -3.24 10.09
C GLU A 163 -3.47 -4.39 10.00
N THR A 164 -2.90 -4.66 8.83
CA THR A 164 -1.87 -5.71 8.65
C THR A 164 -0.52 -5.28 9.23
N PRO A 165 0.36 -6.22 9.57
CA PRO A 165 1.73 -5.90 10.04
C PRO A 165 2.52 -5.04 9.03
N VAL A 166 2.31 -5.22 7.73
CA VAL A 166 2.97 -4.44 6.68
C VAL A 166 2.37 -3.04 6.56
N GLY A 167 1.05 -2.91 6.64
CA GLY A 167 0.36 -1.63 6.47
C GLY A 167 0.53 -0.66 7.65
N LYS A 168 0.70 -1.18 8.87
CA LYS A 168 0.79 -0.36 10.09
C LYS A 168 1.86 0.72 10.03
N GLN A 169 2.98 0.49 9.35
CA GLN A 169 4.05 1.48 9.18
C GLN A 169 3.62 2.72 8.38
N TYR A 170 2.60 2.57 7.52
CA TYR A 170 2.09 3.65 6.67
C TYR A 170 0.91 4.40 7.29
N ARG A 171 0.37 3.93 8.42
CA ARG A 171 -0.84 4.49 9.06
C ARG A 171 -0.72 5.98 9.28
N ARG A 172 0.43 6.46 9.76
CA ARG A 172 0.67 7.88 10.06
C ARG A 172 0.62 8.78 8.81
N VAL A 173 1.10 8.28 7.68
CA VAL A 173 1.03 9.00 6.39
C VAL A 173 -0.37 8.90 5.81
N MET A 174 -0.95 7.70 5.80
CA MET A 174 -2.25 7.43 5.21
C MET A 174 -3.41 8.11 5.95
N SER A 175 -3.28 8.40 7.26
CA SER A 175 -4.28 9.16 8.01
C SER A 175 -4.47 10.60 7.52
N ASN A 176 -3.50 11.15 6.81
CA ASN A 176 -3.59 12.48 6.18
C ASN A 176 -4.15 12.43 4.75
N LEU A 177 -4.34 11.23 4.17
CA LEU A 177 -5.07 11.04 2.93
C LEU A 177 -6.56 10.92 3.27
N GLY A 178 -7.38 11.90 2.86
CA GLY A 178 -8.73 12.05 3.35
C GLY A 178 -9.70 10.96 2.91
N SER A 179 -9.85 10.73 1.60
CA SER A 179 -10.82 9.76 1.07
C SER A 179 -10.27 8.95 -0.10
N PHE A 180 -10.75 7.71 -0.18
CA PHE A 180 -10.49 6.79 -1.29
C PHE A 180 -11.80 6.31 -1.86
N ASP A 181 -11.89 6.14 -3.18
CA ASP A 181 -13.06 5.60 -3.86
C ASP A 181 -12.63 4.79 -5.10
N GLY A 182 -13.58 4.10 -5.74
CA GLY A 182 -13.35 3.23 -6.87
C GLY A 182 -13.14 1.78 -6.48
N ALA A 183 -12.97 0.91 -7.48
CA ALA A 183 -12.84 -0.53 -7.29
C ALA A 183 -11.38 -0.98 -7.25
N VAL A 184 -11.15 -2.07 -6.53
CA VAL A 184 -9.85 -2.73 -6.48
C VAL A 184 -10.04 -4.25 -6.45
N SER A 185 -9.25 -4.96 -7.24
CA SER A 185 -9.08 -6.40 -7.12
C SER A 185 -7.75 -6.72 -6.43
N THR A 186 -7.80 -7.67 -5.52
CA THR A 186 -6.64 -8.07 -4.70
C THR A 186 -6.43 -9.58 -4.80
N GLU A 187 -5.19 -9.98 -5.05
CA GLU A 187 -4.74 -11.36 -4.96
C GLU A 187 -3.64 -11.46 -3.89
N VAL A 188 -3.87 -12.29 -2.89
CA VAL A 188 -2.90 -12.58 -1.82
C VAL A 188 -2.31 -13.95 -2.07
N ASN A 189 -1.01 -14.05 -2.20
CA ASN A 189 -0.26 -15.30 -2.24
C ASN A 189 0.60 -15.38 -0.98
N LEU A 190 0.46 -16.46 -0.24
CA LEU A 190 1.25 -16.74 0.95
C LEU A 190 1.85 -18.14 0.81
N SER A 191 3.15 -18.26 1.01
CA SER A 191 3.84 -19.54 1.14
C SER A 191 4.53 -19.59 2.50
N MET A 192 4.24 -20.64 3.27
CA MET A 192 4.77 -20.78 4.62
C MET A 192 5.29 -22.20 4.85
N PRO A 193 6.61 -22.39 5.03
CA PRO A 193 7.15 -23.67 5.47
C PRO A 193 6.55 -24.05 6.84
N LEU A 194 5.99 -25.26 6.97
CA LEU A 194 5.45 -25.75 8.24
C LEU A 194 6.50 -26.52 9.06
N ARG A 195 7.78 -26.34 8.77
CA ARG A 195 8.92 -26.90 9.50
C ARG A 195 9.80 -25.78 10.04
N GLY A 196 10.45 -26.06 11.17
CA GLY A 196 11.35 -25.13 11.83
C GLY A 196 10.74 -24.48 13.08
N PRO A 197 11.58 -23.84 13.91
CA PRO A 197 11.14 -23.27 15.19
C PRO A 197 10.32 -21.97 15.02
N ASP A 198 10.52 -21.24 13.92
CA ASP A 198 9.86 -19.94 13.67
C ASP A 198 9.76 -19.71 12.15
N PRO A 199 8.79 -20.35 11.47
CA PRO A 199 8.64 -20.21 10.02
C PRO A 199 8.14 -18.82 9.67
N GLU A 200 8.94 -18.07 8.90
CA GLU A 200 8.51 -16.80 8.33
C GLU A 200 7.69 -17.04 7.06
N PRO A 201 6.47 -16.48 6.96
CA PRO A 201 5.68 -16.56 5.74
C PRO A 201 6.25 -15.64 4.66
N ASP A 202 6.36 -16.12 3.43
CA ASP A 202 6.53 -15.28 2.25
C ASP A 202 5.13 -14.83 1.79
N VAL A 203 4.89 -13.52 1.86
CA VAL A 203 3.59 -12.92 1.51
C VAL A 203 3.78 -11.96 0.35
N ARG A 204 3.01 -12.18 -0.70
CA ARG A 204 2.91 -11.30 -1.87
C ARG A 204 1.46 -10.94 -2.10
N VAL A 205 1.17 -9.64 -2.13
CA VAL A 205 -0.16 -9.11 -2.43
C VAL A 205 -0.10 -8.34 -3.74
N LEU A 206 -0.89 -8.75 -4.71
CA LEU A 206 -1.09 -8.05 -5.97
C LEU A 206 -2.39 -7.27 -5.88
N VAL A 207 -2.31 -5.97 -6.12
CA VAL A 207 -3.46 -5.05 -6.08
C VAL A 207 -3.60 -4.44 -7.46
N ASN A 208 -4.78 -4.51 -8.03
CA ASN A 208 -5.09 -3.87 -9.31
C ASN A 208 -6.19 -2.84 -9.11
N PHE A 209 -5.89 -1.58 -9.39
CA PHE A 209 -6.81 -0.45 -9.28
C PHE A 209 -7.62 -0.31 -10.56
N GLU A 210 -8.94 -0.11 -10.40
CA GLU A 210 -9.89 0.08 -11.48
C GLU A 210 -10.67 1.37 -11.23
N ASN A 211 -10.27 2.43 -11.94
CA ASN A 211 -10.87 3.75 -11.81
C ASN A 211 -10.91 4.27 -10.35
N ALA A 212 -9.86 3.97 -9.60
CA ALA A 212 -9.77 4.41 -8.21
C ALA A 212 -9.50 5.92 -8.10
N SER A 213 -9.75 6.47 -6.93
CA SER A 213 -9.42 7.87 -6.61
C SER A 213 -8.88 8.01 -5.20
N ALA A 214 -8.10 9.08 -4.98
CA ALA A 214 -7.59 9.45 -3.67
C ALA A 214 -7.60 10.97 -3.56
N ARG A 215 -8.16 11.51 -2.47
CA ARG A 215 -8.25 12.95 -2.22
C ARG A 215 -7.74 13.29 -0.84
N SER A 216 -7.07 14.42 -0.74
CA SER A 216 -6.65 15.01 0.52
C SER A 216 -6.72 16.53 0.43
N GLU A 217 -7.60 17.14 1.19
CA GLU A 217 -7.69 18.59 1.26
C GLU A 217 -6.44 19.18 1.91
N SER A 218 -5.94 18.59 2.98
CA SER A 218 -4.74 19.06 3.68
C SER A 218 -3.51 19.11 2.78
N TRP A 219 -3.37 18.14 1.86
CA TRP A 219 -2.23 18.09 0.95
C TRP A 219 -2.52 18.66 -0.44
N GLY A 220 -3.75 19.12 -0.70
CA GLY A 220 -4.16 19.60 -2.03
C GLY A 220 -4.08 18.50 -3.09
N LEU A 221 -4.30 17.24 -2.70
CA LEU A 221 -4.23 16.09 -3.58
C LEU A 221 -5.62 15.75 -4.11
N ASP A 222 -5.76 15.69 -5.43
CA ASP A 222 -6.94 15.15 -6.11
C ASP A 222 -6.47 14.21 -7.22
N LEU A 223 -6.45 12.93 -6.93
CA LEU A 223 -6.15 11.86 -7.89
C LEU A 223 -7.45 11.17 -8.28
N SER A 224 -7.66 11.00 -9.57
CA SER A 224 -8.79 10.27 -10.14
C SER A 224 -8.35 9.37 -11.27
N GLN A 225 -9.25 8.46 -11.70
CA GLN A 225 -9.00 7.51 -12.77
C GLN A 225 -7.66 6.75 -12.58
N VAL A 226 -7.38 6.35 -11.33
CA VAL A 226 -6.18 5.57 -11.01
C VAL A 226 -6.39 4.14 -11.50
N ASN A 227 -5.54 3.72 -12.43
CA ASN A 227 -5.57 2.39 -13.04
C ASN A 227 -4.16 1.80 -13.10
N GLY A 228 -4.03 0.52 -12.76
CA GLY A 228 -2.77 -0.20 -12.83
C GLY A 228 -2.54 -1.11 -11.64
N GLY A 229 -1.44 -1.86 -11.70
CA GLY A 229 -1.09 -2.86 -10.70
C GLY A 229 -0.03 -2.40 -9.71
N MET A 230 -0.16 -2.87 -8.49
CA MET A 230 0.79 -2.66 -7.40
C MET A 230 1.07 -4.00 -6.70
N GLU A 231 2.31 -4.24 -6.35
CA GLU A 231 2.75 -5.40 -5.57
C GLU A 231 3.19 -4.92 -4.18
N VAL A 232 2.72 -5.63 -3.15
CA VAL A 232 3.11 -5.42 -1.76
C VAL A 232 3.70 -6.72 -1.22
N THR A 233 4.89 -6.63 -0.61
CA THR A 233 5.59 -7.75 0.03
C THR A 233 6.08 -7.34 1.41
N ALA A 234 6.70 -8.24 2.15
CA ALA A 234 7.36 -7.92 3.41
C ALA A 234 8.49 -6.89 3.24
N ASP A 235 9.08 -6.80 2.04
CA ASP A 235 10.15 -5.84 1.73
C ASP A 235 9.63 -4.45 1.38
N GLY A 236 8.35 -4.31 1.01
CA GLY A 236 7.73 -3.03 0.70
C GLY A 236 6.77 -3.07 -0.48
N ILE A 237 6.65 -1.92 -1.14
CA ILE A 237 5.66 -1.67 -2.20
C ILE A 237 6.38 -1.43 -3.52
N ARG A 238 5.86 -2.02 -4.61
CA ARG A 238 6.32 -1.76 -5.98
C ARG A 238 5.14 -1.58 -6.92
N ALA A 239 5.21 -0.54 -7.73
CA ALA A 239 4.29 -0.31 -8.84
C ALA A 239 5.01 0.38 -9.98
N ARG A 240 4.59 0.08 -11.20
CA ARG A 240 5.15 0.70 -12.40
C ARG A 240 4.02 1.17 -13.31
N LYS A 241 4.14 2.40 -13.80
CA LYS A 241 3.23 2.99 -14.79
C LYS A 241 1.76 2.95 -14.39
N ILE A 242 1.46 3.23 -13.12
CA ILE A 242 0.08 3.50 -12.72
C ILE A 242 -0.36 4.76 -13.44
N ALA A 243 -1.41 4.63 -14.26
CA ALA A 243 -2.05 5.76 -14.91
C ALA A 243 -3.01 6.43 -13.94
N ALA A 244 -3.00 7.76 -13.88
CA ALA A 244 -3.91 8.54 -13.04
C ALA A 244 -4.18 9.92 -13.66
N ARG A 245 -5.10 10.67 -13.07
CA ARG A 245 -5.25 12.11 -13.31
C ARG A 245 -5.02 12.85 -12.00
N TYR A 246 -4.21 13.89 -12.06
CA TYR A 246 -4.09 14.89 -11.00
C TYR A 246 -4.98 16.07 -11.36
N PHE A 247 -6.05 16.27 -10.58
CA PHE A 247 -7.23 17.04 -11.01
C PHE A 247 -7.75 16.49 -12.36
N ASN A 248 -7.49 17.13 -13.47
CA ASN A 248 -7.91 16.67 -14.79
C ASN A 248 -6.72 16.33 -15.71
N ASP A 249 -5.49 16.46 -15.24
CA ASP A 249 -4.29 16.28 -16.04
C ASP A 249 -3.74 14.85 -15.93
N PRO A 250 -3.44 14.20 -17.06
CA PRO A 250 -2.92 12.83 -17.04
C PRO A 250 -1.50 12.81 -16.45
N ILE A 251 -1.28 11.87 -15.55
CA ILE A 251 0.01 11.59 -14.92
C ILE A 251 0.31 10.10 -14.93
N GLU A 252 1.58 9.77 -14.84
CA GLU A 252 2.06 8.40 -14.64
C GLU A 252 2.80 8.33 -13.30
N ILE A 253 2.53 7.29 -12.51
CA ILE A 253 3.08 7.10 -11.17
C ILE A 253 3.86 5.79 -11.10
N ASP A 254 5.07 5.84 -10.55
CA ASP A 254 5.87 4.69 -10.15
C ASP A 254 6.06 4.70 -8.63
N ILE A 255 6.00 3.52 -7.99
CA ILE A 255 6.24 3.35 -6.56
C ILE A 255 7.32 2.29 -6.37
N ASP A 256 8.28 2.53 -5.48
CA ASP A 256 9.35 1.61 -5.18
C ASP A 256 9.84 1.74 -3.74
N THR A 257 9.88 0.61 -3.04
CA THR A 257 10.54 0.48 -1.75
C THR A 257 11.74 -0.45 -1.95
N PRO A 258 12.97 0.02 -1.76
CA PRO A 258 14.18 -0.76 -2.09
C PRO A 258 14.45 -1.94 -1.15
N GLY A 259 13.77 -2.02 0.00
CA GLY A 259 13.91 -3.10 0.96
C GLY A 259 13.18 -2.83 2.27
N ARG A 260 13.14 -3.82 3.14
CA ARG A 260 12.39 -3.81 4.40
C ARG A 260 12.79 -2.62 5.29
N GLY A 261 11.81 -1.85 5.72
CA GLY A 261 12.01 -0.66 6.57
C GLY A 261 12.62 0.55 5.88
N ALA A 262 12.97 0.46 4.58
CA ALA A 262 13.49 1.58 3.81
C ALA A 262 12.36 2.58 3.45
N ASN A 263 12.77 3.77 3.03
CA ASN A 263 11.84 4.78 2.52
C ASN A 263 11.17 4.30 1.23
N THR A 264 9.87 4.54 1.13
CA THR A 264 9.12 4.30 -0.11
C THR A 264 9.20 5.55 -0.99
N ARG A 265 9.62 5.36 -2.23
CA ARG A 265 9.66 6.42 -3.24
C ARG A 265 8.45 6.34 -4.15
N VAL A 266 7.72 7.45 -4.24
CA VAL A 266 6.68 7.66 -5.25
C VAL A 266 7.21 8.68 -6.25
N SER A 267 7.24 8.32 -7.52
CA SER A 267 7.65 9.21 -8.61
C SER A 267 6.45 9.44 -9.52
N ALA A 268 6.10 10.70 -9.78
CA ALA A 268 5.03 11.06 -10.70
C ALA A 268 5.56 11.98 -11.80
N ARG A 269 5.03 11.82 -13.00
CA ARG A 269 5.34 12.66 -14.14
C ARG A 269 4.11 12.95 -14.97
N GLY A 270 3.99 14.14 -15.48
CA GLY A 270 2.89 14.54 -16.33
C GLY A 270 2.96 15.99 -16.74
N ARG A 271 2.09 16.37 -17.68
CA ARG A 271 1.89 17.75 -18.08
C ARG A 271 0.72 18.32 -17.30
N ILE A 272 1.05 19.09 -16.25
CA ILE A 272 0.12 19.52 -15.21
C ILE A 272 -0.05 21.05 -15.29
N GLU A 273 -1.26 21.52 -15.06
CA GLU A 273 -1.53 22.93 -14.87
C GLU A 273 -0.79 23.45 -13.63
N THR A 274 0.13 24.39 -13.83
CA THR A 274 1.06 24.84 -12.79
C THR A 274 0.32 25.42 -11.57
N ARG A 275 -0.80 26.14 -11.80
CA ARG A 275 -1.63 26.70 -10.72
C ARG A 275 -2.21 25.62 -9.81
N GLN A 276 -2.66 24.49 -10.38
CA GLN A 276 -3.22 23.38 -9.61
C GLN A 276 -2.19 22.70 -8.71
N LEU A 277 -0.93 22.60 -9.17
CA LEU A 277 0.14 22.03 -8.35
C LEU A 277 0.47 22.91 -7.14
N LEU A 278 0.21 24.21 -7.25
CA LEU A 278 0.47 25.22 -6.21
C LEU A 278 -0.81 25.65 -5.49
N ASN A 279 -1.87 24.83 -5.50
CA ASN A 279 -3.20 25.15 -4.99
C ASN A 279 -3.25 25.41 -3.46
N LYS A 280 -2.20 25.08 -2.73
CA LYS A 280 -2.05 25.36 -1.29
C LYS A 280 -1.37 26.69 -1.01
N LEU A 281 -0.80 27.32 -2.02
CA LEU A 281 -0.29 28.69 -1.87
C LEU A 281 -1.45 29.70 -1.98
N PRO A 282 -1.33 30.86 -1.35
CA PRO A 282 -2.32 31.93 -1.49
C PRO A 282 -2.60 32.24 -2.97
N SER A 283 -3.86 32.47 -3.29
CA SER A 283 -4.29 32.75 -4.66
C SER A 283 -3.61 33.98 -5.26
N SER A 284 -3.24 34.94 -4.43
CA SER A 284 -2.43 36.10 -4.81
C SER A 284 -1.09 35.74 -5.44
N LEU A 285 -0.50 34.58 -5.10
CA LEU A 285 0.78 34.13 -5.67
C LEU A 285 0.62 33.22 -6.89
N THR A 286 -0.56 32.70 -7.13
CA THR A 286 -0.77 31.68 -8.18
C THR A 286 -1.70 32.13 -9.30
N ARG A 287 -2.47 33.22 -9.11
CA ARG A 287 -3.47 33.70 -10.08
C ARG A 287 -2.86 34.07 -11.44
N ASP A 288 -1.62 34.56 -11.42
CA ASP A 288 -0.90 35.06 -12.62
C ASP A 288 -0.04 33.96 -13.27
N LEU A 289 -0.22 32.70 -12.85
CA LEU A 289 0.35 31.55 -13.51
C LEU A 289 -0.70 30.96 -14.45
N ASP A 290 -0.39 30.92 -15.75
CA ASP A 290 -1.28 30.36 -16.76
C ASP A 290 -0.56 29.37 -17.65
N GLY A 291 -1.15 28.17 -17.77
CA GLY A 291 -0.66 27.12 -18.65
C GLY A 291 -0.16 25.86 -17.95
N LYS A 292 0.14 24.87 -18.78
CA LYS A 292 0.56 23.52 -18.36
C LYS A 292 2.01 23.25 -18.74
N SER A 293 2.78 22.84 -17.77
CA SER A 293 4.18 22.44 -17.94
C SER A 293 4.42 20.98 -17.60
N ASP A 294 5.52 20.44 -18.11
CA ASP A 294 5.97 19.10 -17.75
C ASP A 294 6.60 19.12 -16.36
N TRP A 295 6.00 18.37 -15.45
CA TRP A 295 6.45 18.22 -14.07
C TRP A 295 6.96 16.82 -13.79
N ARG A 296 8.00 16.77 -12.97
CA ARG A 296 8.49 15.53 -12.33
C ARG A 296 8.46 15.75 -10.83
N LEU A 297 7.76 14.86 -10.15
CA LEU A 297 7.57 14.87 -8.70
C LEU A 297 8.21 13.60 -8.15
N ARG A 298 8.94 13.73 -7.05
CA ARG A 298 9.46 12.61 -6.27
C ARG A 298 9.08 12.83 -4.83
N LEU A 299 8.33 11.89 -4.28
CA LEU A 299 7.95 11.86 -2.87
C LEU A 299 8.65 10.68 -2.21
N ASP A 300 9.52 10.93 -1.25
CA ASP A 300 10.12 9.90 -0.40
C ASP A 300 9.33 9.87 0.93
N ILE A 301 8.69 8.73 1.21
CA ILE A 301 7.89 8.47 2.42
C ILE A 301 8.79 7.74 3.41
N ALA A 302 8.87 8.23 4.64
CA ALA A 302 9.68 7.64 5.70
C ALA A 302 9.29 6.19 5.98
N GLY A 303 10.27 5.32 6.01
CA GLY A 303 10.13 3.92 6.45
C GLY A 303 10.37 3.76 7.95
N LEU A 304 10.20 2.52 8.44
CA LEU A 304 10.40 2.20 9.86
C LEU A 304 11.81 2.48 10.37
N SER A 305 12.81 2.43 9.49
CA SER A 305 14.22 2.69 9.84
C SER A 305 14.57 4.18 9.84
N THR A 306 13.63 5.07 9.53
CA THR A 306 13.87 6.51 9.46
C THR A 306 13.93 7.11 10.87
N PRO A 307 15.03 7.80 11.24
CA PRO A 307 15.12 8.46 12.54
C PRO A 307 14.03 9.52 12.74
N PRO A 308 13.58 9.76 14.00
CA PRO A 308 12.50 10.70 14.31
C PRO A 308 12.80 12.16 13.94
N ASP A 309 14.08 12.52 13.84
CA ASP A 309 14.55 13.87 13.47
C ASP A 309 14.50 14.13 11.95
N LYS A 310 14.13 13.13 11.16
CA LYS A 310 13.98 13.25 9.71
C LYS A 310 12.54 13.53 9.32
N PRO A 311 12.32 14.16 8.15
CA PRO A 311 10.96 14.41 7.69
C PRO A 311 10.19 13.11 7.44
N LEU A 312 8.89 13.14 7.69
CA LEU A 312 7.95 12.06 7.37
C LEU A 312 7.78 11.88 5.87
N LEU A 313 7.78 13.00 5.16
CA LEU A 313 7.69 13.06 3.71
C LEU A 313 8.70 14.08 3.20
N ARG A 314 9.34 13.75 2.09
CA ARG A 314 10.17 14.70 1.33
C ARG A 314 9.68 14.73 -0.10
N LEU A 315 9.20 15.89 -0.55
CA LEU A 315 8.79 16.13 -1.92
C LEU A 315 9.89 16.91 -2.66
N ASN A 316 10.32 16.38 -3.79
CA ASN A 316 11.11 17.12 -4.78
C ASN A 316 10.26 17.32 -6.04
N ALA A 317 10.12 18.55 -6.48
CA ALA A 317 9.38 18.94 -7.68
C ALA A 317 10.30 19.65 -8.67
N THR A 318 10.26 19.27 -9.94
CA THR A 318 11.07 19.89 -11.00
C THR A 318 10.25 20.14 -12.26
N SER A 319 10.46 21.29 -12.87
CA SER A 319 9.89 21.68 -14.18
C SER A 319 10.79 22.67 -14.88
N ASN A 320 10.66 22.80 -16.19
CA ASN A 320 11.24 23.90 -16.96
C ASN A 320 10.23 25.01 -17.29
N LEU A 321 9.04 24.96 -16.73
CA LEU A 321 7.90 25.86 -16.91
C LEU A 321 7.64 26.28 -18.38
N ARG A 322 8.08 25.51 -19.37
CA ARG A 322 7.73 25.75 -20.75
C ARG A 322 6.21 25.60 -20.93
N ASN A 323 5.59 26.54 -21.64
CA ASN A 323 4.14 26.66 -21.82
C ASN A 323 3.35 27.12 -20.58
N THR A 324 4.00 27.60 -19.53
CA THR A 324 3.37 28.36 -18.45
C THR A 324 3.82 29.84 -18.58
N ALA A 325 2.87 30.76 -18.67
CA ALA A 325 3.13 32.18 -18.53
C ALA A 325 3.16 32.58 -17.05
N ILE A 326 3.99 33.57 -16.72
CA ILE A 326 4.01 34.24 -15.42
C ILE A 326 3.70 35.71 -15.67
N GLY A 327 2.52 36.15 -15.23
CA GLY A 327 2.01 37.52 -15.44
C GLY A 327 2.44 38.54 -14.40
N ILE A 328 3.26 38.16 -13.43
CA ILE A 328 3.84 39.08 -12.43
C ILE A 328 4.87 39.98 -13.10
N PRO A 329 4.99 41.29 -12.75
CA PRO A 329 5.97 42.19 -13.35
C PRO A 329 7.43 41.69 -13.26
N LEU A 330 8.32 42.29 -14.09
CA LEU A 330 9.76 42.02 -14.00
C LEU A 330 10.28 42.22 -12.56
N PRO A 331 11.19 41.34 -12.08
CA PRO A 331 11.96 40.33 -12.81
C PRO A 331 11.30 38.96 -12.92
N PHE A 332 10.04 38.83 -12.56
CA PHE A 332 9.34 37.50 -12.50
C PHE A 332 8.60 37.19 -13.80
N ALA A 333 8.30 38.21 -14.62
CA ALA A 333 7.56 38.02 -15.86
C ALA A 333 8.19 36.97 -16.79
N LYS A 334 7.38 36.11 -17.34
CA LYS A 334 7.84 35.08 -18.26
C LYS A 334 6.75 34.74 -19.30
N PRO A 335 7.00 34.90 -20.59
CA PRO A 335 6.07 34.45 -21.62
C PRO A 335 6.03 32.92 -21.69
N ALA A 336 4.87 32.38 -22.07
CA ALA A 336 4.63 30.91 -22.06
C ALA A 336 5.72 30.10 -22.81
N PRO A 337 6.20 30.48 -24.03
CA PRO A 337 7.18 29.68 -24.75
C PRO A 337 8.57 29.63 -24.11
N ALA A 338 8.90 30.62 -23.27
CA ALA A 338 10.20 30.68 -22.62
C ALA A 338 10.33 29.52 -21.59
N ALA A 339 11.53 28.96 -21.49
CA ALA A 339 11.85 28.01 -20.46
C ALA A 339 12.38 28.74 -19.21
N LEU A 340 11.93 28.28 -18.03
CA LEU A 340 12.44 28.72 -16.73
C LEU A 340 12.56 27.51 -15.83
N GLN A 341 13.77 27.08 -15.53
CA GLN A 341 13.99 25.92 -14.68
C GLN A 341 13.52 26.22 -13.26
N VAL A 342 12.69 25.33 -12.71
CA VAL A 342 12.24 25.39 -11.32
C VAL A 342 12.55 24.07 -10.63
N THR A 343 13.09 24.16 -9.42
CA THR A 343 13.23 23.04 -8.49
C THR A 343 12.68 23.48 -7.14
N ALA A 344 11.93 22.58 -6.49
CA ALA A 344 11.44 22.79 -5.14
C ALA A 344 11.65 21.51 -4.32
N ASP A 345 12.16 21.65 -3.11
CA ASP A 345 12.28 20.61 -2.10
C ASP A 345 11.42 21.01 -0.91
N VAL A 346 10.52 20.10 -0.48
CA VAL A 346 9.61 20.32 0.63
C VAL A 346 9.74 19.16 1.61
N ASP A 347 10.12 19.45 2.84
CA ASP A 347 10.26 18.51 3.94
C ASP A 347 9.08 18.68 4.92
N PHE A 348 8.26 17.64 5.04
CA PHE A 348 7.10 17.60 5.94
C PHE A 348 7.49 16.90 7.25
N PHE A 349 7.41 17.60 8.35
CA PHE A 349 7.48 17.08 9.70
C PHE A 349 6.07 17.09 10.33
N GLU A 350 5.93 16.68 11.58
CA GLU A 350 4.62 16.64 12.24
C GLU A 350 3.98 18.01 12.40
N GLU A 351 4.78 18.98 12.84
CA GLU A 351 4.31 20.33 13.23
C GLU A 351 4.90 21.44 12.37
N GLN A 352 5.70 21.08 11.37
CA GLN A 352 6.36 22.07 10.53
C GLN A 352 6.62 21.55 9.11
N ILE A 353 6.62 22.46 8.15
CA ILE A 353 6.98 22.22 6.76
C ILE A 353 8.11 23.16 6.41
N TRP A 354 9.21 22.61 5.91
CA TRP A 354 10.31 23.37 5.34
C TRP A 354 10.26 23.27 3.82
N PHE A 355 10.45 24.38 3.15
CA PHE A 355 10.60 24.37 1.71
C PHE A 355 11.79 25.20 1.25
N ASN A 356 12.44 24.74 0.19
CA ASN A 356 13.47 25.45 -0.54
C ASN A 356 13.09 25.42 -2.02
N SER A 357 13.26 26.54 -2.73
CA SER A 357 13.10 26.53 -4.17
C SER A 357 14.21 27.30 -4.88
N LYS A 358 14.44 26.93 -6.13
CA LYS A 358 15.30 27.65 -7.07
C LYS A 358 14.48 27.88 -8.33
N VAL A 359 14.40 29.15 -8.76
CA VAL A 359 13.72 29.59 -9.97
C VAL A 359 14.74 30.25 -10.88
N GLY A 360 15.03 29.64 -12.00
CA GLY A 360 16.16 30.01 -12.86
C GLY A 360 17.48 29.93 -12.10
N ASP A 361 18.41 30.80 -12.46
CA ASP A 361 19.70 30.92 -11.77
C ASP A 361 19.71 32.04 -10.74
N SER A 362 18.67 32.89 -10.75
CA SER A 362 18.68 34.16 -10.05
C SER A 362 17.84 34.18 -8.78
N ILE A 363 16.87 33.28 -8.57
CA ILE A 363 15.98 33.37 -7.43
C ILE A 363 16.11 32.10 -6.60
N ARG A 364 16.33 32.26 -5.30
CA ARG A 364 16.30 31.18 -4.31
C ARG A 364 15.36 31.55 -3.18
N THR A 365 14.57 30.61 -2.74
CA THR A 365 13.71 30.81 -1.58
C THR A 365 13.95 29.72 -0.55
N ARG A 366 13.72 30.06 0.71
CA ARG A 366 13.61 29.11 1.81
C ARG A 366 12.51 29.59 2.72
N GLY A 367 11.62 28.70 3.11
CA GLY A 367 10.57 29.05 4.04
C GLY A 367 10.26 27.93 5.03
N GLN A 368 9.57 28.32 6.08
CA GLN A 368 9.07 27.45 7.11
C GLN A 368 7.62 27.79 7.42
N LEU A 369 6.77 26.80 7.38
CA LEU A 369 5.42 26.85 7.92
C LEU A 369 5.39 26.06 9.21
N VAL A 370 4.64 26.53 10.20
CA VAL A 370 4.46 25.90 11.52
C VAL A 370 2.97 25.72 11.74
N ALA A 371 2.58 24.53 12.22
CA ALA A 371 1.20 24.23 12.59
C ALA A 371 0.83 24.99 13.84
N ASP A 372 -0.39 25.54 13.89
CA ASP A 372 -1.01 26.05 15.11
C ASP A 372 -1.76 24.93 15.86
N ASP A 373 -2.46 25.29 16.94
CA ASP A 373 -3.23 24.36 17.78
C ASP A 373 -4.40 23.71 17.02
N GLU A 374 -4.91 24.35 15.96
CA GLU A 374 -5.97 23.85 15.08
C GLU A 374 -5.43 23.02 13.89
N ARG A 375 -4.08 22.88 13.82
CA ARG A 375 -3.33 22.26 12.73
C ARG A 375 -3.36 23.01 11.41
N ASP A 376 -3.66 24.29 11.44
CA ASP A 376 -3.48 25.15 10.30
C ASP A 376 -2.03 25.65 10.22
N PHE A 377 -1.47 25.68 9.01
CA PHE A 377 -0.08 26.06 8.81
C PHE A 377 0.05 27.55 8.55
N THR A 378 0.81 28.23 9.41
CA THR A 378 1.13 29.65 9.27
C THR A 378 2.59 29.85 8.85
N LEU A 379 2.85 30.91 8.05
CA LEU A 379 4.20 31.25 7.61
C LEU A 379 5.02 31.80 8.79
N ASN A 380 6.06 31.07 9.18
CA ASN A 380 6.98 31.46 10.22
C ASN A 380 8.23 32.19 9.69
N LEU A 381 8.74 31.74 8.53
CA LEU A 381 9.93 32.28 7.90
C LEU A 381 9.80 32.23 6.38
N LEU A 382 10.24 33.31 5.70
CA LEU A 382 10.44 33.34 4.25
C LEU A 382 11.70 34.15 3.92
N ASP A 383 12.69 33.50 3.36
CA ASP A 383 13.89 34.12 2.79
C ASP A 383 13.80 34.09 1.29
N VAL A 384 14.01 35.22 0.63
CA VAL A 384 14.08 35.35 -0.83
C VAL A 384 15.41 36.02 -1.19
N ALA A 385 16.23 35.33 -1.95
CA ALA A 385 17.52 35.83 -2.42
C ALA A 385 17.53 36.00 -3.93
N PHE A 386 17.91 37.16 -4.40
CA PHE A 386 18.06 37.51 -5.83
C PHE A 386 19.55 37.54 -6.19
N ALA A 387 19.94 36.74 -7.19
CA ALA A 387 21.31 36.63 -7.67
C ALA A 387 22.36 36.47 -6.55
N SER A 388 21.95 35.86 -5.45
CA SER A 388 22.78 35.62 -4.26
C SER A 388 22.45 34.28 -3.59
N GLU A 389 23.33 33.82 -2.72
CA GLU A 389 23.08 32.65 -1.88
C GLU A 389 22.19 32.98 -0.67
N LEU A 390 21.40 32.02 -0.20
CA LEU A 390 20.60 32.18 1.01
C LEU A 390 21.48 32.35 2.24
N LYS A 391 21.22 33.37 3.05
CA LYS A 391 21.97 33.62 4.30
C LYS A 391 21.67 32.52 5.32
N SER A 392 22.68 32.11 6.06
CA SER A 392 22.58 30.98 7.00
C SER A 392 21.75 31.24 8.25
N LYS A 393 21.58 32.51 8.64
CA LYS A 393 20.82 32.93 9.85
C LYS A 393 19.98 34.15 9.54
N THR A 394 18.68 34.01 9.62
CA THR A 394 17.70 35.09 9.49
C THR A 394 16.91 35.21 10.78
N ARG A 395 16.64 36.45 11.23
CA ARG A 395 15.95 36.76 12.47
C ARG A 395 14.52 37.26 12.27
N ARG A 396 14.14 37.57 11.02
CA ARG A 396 12.85 38.17 10.66
C ARG A 396 11.98 37.16 9.94
N ARG A 397 10.68 37.32 10.02
CA ARG A 397 9.70 36.48 9.30
C ARG A 397 9.86 36.54 7.80
N LEU A 398 10.12 37.73 7.25
CA LEU A 398 10.35 37.93 5.82
C LEU A 398 11.71 38.61 5.63
N ASN A 399 12.55 38.04 4.78
CA ASN A 399 13.84 38.60 4.40
C ASN A 399 13.97 38.53 2.87
N ILE A 400 14.18 39.72 2.25
CA ILE A 400 14.41 39.84 0.82
C ILE A 400 15.76 40.50 0.67
N TYR A 401 16.66 39.95 -0.12
CA TYR A 401 18.01 40.50 -0.33
C TYR A 401 18.63 40.03 -1.63
N GLY A 402 19.70 40.70 -2.05
CA GLY A 402 20.41 40.41 -3.29
C GLY A 402 20.38 41.58 -4.24
N SER A 403 20.53 41.30 -5.52
CA SER A 403 20.52 42.30 -6.59
C SER A 403 19.55 41.92 -7.70
N ILE A 404 18.79 42.87 -8.18
CA ILE A 404 17.87 42.77 -9.30
C ILE A 404 18.37 43.64 -10.40
N ALA A 405 18.48 43.11 -11.64
CA ALA A 405 19.02 43.86 -12.76
C ALA A 405 18.08 45.00 -13.21
N GLU A 406 16.77 44.75 -13.15
CA GLU A 406 15.74 45.67 -13.60
C GLU A 406 14.45 45.43 -12.80
N ILE A 407 13.83 46.53 -12.37
CA ILE A 407 12.50 46.54 -11.76
C ILE A 407 11.74 47.77 -12.27
N SER A 408 10.55 47.60 -12.80
CA SER A 408 9.64 48.68 -13.18
C SER A 408 8.74 49.00 -12.00
N ILE A 409 8.98 50.14 -11.35
CA ILE A 409 8.18 50.56 -10.19
C ILE A 409 6.73 50.81 -10.61
N ASP A 410 6.51 51.41 -11.79
CA ASP A 410 5.18 51.73 -12.29
C ASP A 410 4.36 50.44 -12.53
N ASP A 411 4.97 49.43 -13.17
CA ASP A 411 4.31 48.14 -13.40
C ASP A 411 3.97 47.42 -12.08
N TRP A 412 4.83 47.52 -11.08
CA TRP A 412 4.59 46.97 -9.75
C TRP A 412 3.50 47.71 -9.01
N LEU A 413 3.45 49.05 -9.07
CA LEU A 413 2.38 49.83 -8.44
C LEU A 413 1.03 49.50 -9.09
N GLN A 414 0.96 49.50 -10.40
CA GLN A 414 -0.23 49.08 -11.12
C GLN A 414 -0.67 47.65 -10.77
N TYR A 415 0.28 46.72 -10.77
CA TYR A 415 0.01 45.31 -10.39
C TYR A 415 -0.53 45.19 -8.97
N LEU A 416 0.00 45.94 -8.00
CA LEU A 416 -0.46 45.92 -6.62
C LEU A 416 -1.86 46.55 -6.49
N GLU A 417 -2.15 47.63 -7.22
CA GLU A 417 -3.50 48.22 -7.26
C GLU A 417 -4.52 47.26 -7.85
N ASP A 418 -4.23 46.67 -9.01
CA ASP A 418 -5.10 45.68 -9.69
C ASP A 418 -5.29 44.40 -8.89
N SER A 419 -4.31 44.07 -8.08
CA SER A 419 -4.30 42.81 -7.32
C SER A 419 -5.12 42.87 -6.02
N GLY A 420 -5.49 44.05 -5.55
CA GLY A 420 -6.10 44.23 -4.22
C GLY A 420 -5.16 43.76 -3.07
N ALA A 421 -3.88 43.59 -3.36
CA ALA A 421 -2.88 43.00 -2.47
C ALA A 421 -2.34 44.02 -1.44
N ALA A 422 -3.14 45.04 -1.04
CA ALA A 422 -2.91 45.77 0.17
C ALA A 422 -3.44 45.00 1.38
N ASP A 423 -2.91 43.77 1.61
CA ASP A 423 -3.06 43.13 2.90
C ASP A 423 -1.91 43.60 3.81
N PRO A 424 -2.19 44.50 4.79
CA PRO A 424 -1.17 45.05 5.66
C PRO A 424 -0.43 44.01 6.50
N ASP A 425 -1.03 42.82 6.67
CA ASP A 425 -0.46 41.74 7.49
C ASP A 425 0.65 40.96 6.76
N LEU A 426 0.70 41.02 5.42
CA LEU A 426 1.78 40.43 4.62
C LEU A 426 3.02 41.35 4.55
N LEU A 427 2.87 42.64 4.74
CA LEU A 427 3.93 43.67 4.70
C LEU A 427 4.38 44.10 6.10
N GLY A 428 4.67 43.14 6.98
CA GLY A 428 5.39 43.47 8.21
C GLY A 428 6.74 44.14 7.87
N SER A 429 6.78 45.46 7.90
CA SER A 429 7.95 46.37 7.76
C SER A 429 9.01 45.96 6.72
N VAL A 430 8.88 46.47 5.51
CA VAL A 430 9.97 46.57 4.54
C VAL A 430 10.85 47.75 4.98
N GLU A 431 12.02 47.49 5.56
CA GLU A 431 13.08 48.47 5.64
C GLU A 431 13.89 48.38 4.33
N LEU A 432 13.83 49.41 3.49
CA LEU A 432 14.66 49.62 2.30
C LEU A 432 16.09 49.96 2.70
#